data_e5254f72ab7dd759a401233ac9ed8887
#
_entry.id   e5254f72ab7dd759a401233ac9ed8887
#
_cell.length_a   1.000
_cell.length_b   1.000
_cell.length_c   1.000
_cell.angle_alpha   90.00
_cell.angle_beta   90.00
_cell.angle_gamma   90.00
#
_symmetry.space_group_name_H-M   'P 1'
#
loop_
_entity.id
_entity.type
_entity.pdbx_description
1 polymer ?
#
loop_
_entity_poly.entity_id
_entity_poly.type
_entity_poly.pdbx_seq_one_letter_code
_entity_poly.pdbx_strand_id
1 'polypeptide(L)'
;MKKFLSLALSVLMLLSLLAGCGGGSSTDDGAQQDGGSETAETGGKLVVYSALNEDNTIAMAEQFEKDTGIEVEYISLGGGDAVARVQAEMSNPQADFLVGGSVDLYGSLAEAGALLEYDSPNNDDLDARFNDPNHLWQGWYMGVLSIIINEERFQEELASQGLAEPATIDRANKLILKSLQI
;
A
#
# COMPACT_ATOMS: atom_id res chain seq x y z
N MET A 1 48.64 3.63 -35.01
CA MET A 1 48.25 2.22 -34.93
C MET A 1 47.35 1.86 -33.76
N LYS A 2 47.43 2.49 -32.59
CA LYS A 2 46.56 2.19 -31.44
C LYS A 2 45.09 2.64 -31.57
N LYS A 3 44.79 3.67 -32.40
CA LYS A 3 43.41 4.19 -32.60
C LYS A 3 42.56 3.35 -33.58
N PHE A 4 43.22 2.59 -34.47
CA PHE A 4 42.49 1.72 -35.42
C PHE A 4 42.15 0.36 -34.83
N LEU A 5 42.89 -0.09 -33.81
CA LEU A 5 42.61 -1.36 -33.10
C LEU A 5 41.38 -1.26 -32.22
N SER A 6 41.10 -0.09 -31.65
CA SER A 6 39.90 0.20 -30.83
C SER A 6 38.61 0.18 -31.65
N LEU A 7 38.67 0.68 -32.89
CA LEU A 7 37.50 0.75 -33.78
C LEU A 7 37.16 -0.64 -34.35
N ALA A 8 38.15 -1.51 -34.58
CA ALA A 8 37.90 -2.85 -35.07
C ALA A 8 37.27 -3.79 -34.03
N LEU A 9 37.56 -3.55 -32.72
CA LEU A 9 37.01 -4.36 -31.64
C LEU A 9 35.53 -4.00 -31.32
N SER A 10 35.12 -2.77 -31.57
CA SER A 10 33.72 -2.33 -31.37
C SER A 10 32.77 -2.81 -32.48
N VAL A 11 33.27 -2.99 -33.69
CA VAL A 11 32.48 -3.50 -34.84
C VAL A 11 32.23 -5.01 -34.75
N LEU A 12 33.19 -5.75 -34.15
CA LEU A 12 33.05 -7.20 -33.98
C LEU A 12 32.00 -7.59 -32.93
N MET A 13 31.71 -6.72 -31.94
CA MET A 13 30.69 -6.97 -30.92
C MET A 13 29.26 -6.69 -31.38
N LEU A 14 29.06 -5.93 -32.45
CA LEU A 14 27.76 -5.60 -33.02
C LEU A 14 27.21 -6.63 -34.02
N LEU A 15 28.04 -7.57 -34.49
CA LEU A 15 27.62 -8.58 -35.48
C LEU A 15 27.11 -9.89 -34.87
N SER A 16 27.18 -10.09 -33.57
CA SER A 16 26.74 -11.33 -32.91
C SER A 16 25.25 -11.42 -32.54
N LEU A 17 24.44 -10.41 -32.88
CA LEU A 17 23.01 -10.33 -32.47
C LEU A 17 22.01 -10.70 -33.59
N LEU A 18 22.45 -11.18 -34.76
CA LEU A 18 21.57 -11.47 -35.91
C LEU A 18 21.47 -12.95 -36.34
N ALA A 19 21.82 -13.89 -35.48
CA ALA A 19 21.71 -15.32 -35.83
C ALA A 19 20.78 -16.04 -34.84
N GLY A 20 19.47 -15.95 -35.02
CA GLY A 20 18.51 -16.67 -34.21
C GLY A 20 17.07 -16.56 -34.69
N CYS A 21 16.83 -16.76 -35.99
CA CYS A 21 15.47 -16.93 -36.50
C CYS A 21 15.46 -18.01 -37.61
N GLY A 22 14.84 -19.12 -37.31
CA GLY A 22 14.53 -20.21 -38.23
C GLY A 22 13.80 -21.27 -37.43
N GLY A 23 12.57 -21.52 -37.53
CA GLY A 23 11.77 -21.89 -38.65
C GLY A 23 11.11 -23.22 -38.29
N GLY A 24 9.79 -23.35 -38.39
CA GLY A 24 9.07 -24.62 -38.23
C GLY A 24 7.56 -24.41 -38.25
N SER A 25 6.99 -24.37 -39.45
CA SER A 25 5.54 -24.48 -39.70
C SER A 25 5.03 -25.89 -39.40
N SER A 26 3.83 -26.00 -38.82
CA SER A 26 2.76 -26.90 -39.32
C SER A 26 1.45 -26.61 -38.61
N THR A 27 0.50 -26.23 -39.38
CA THR A 27 -0.97 -26.45 -39.47
C THR A 27 -1.52 -27.54 -38.53
N ASP A 28 -2.62 -27.30 -37.76
CA ASP A 28 -4.00 -27.55 -38.18
C ASP A 28 -4.97 -27.61 -36.99
N ASP A 29 -6.08 -26.95 -37.12
CA ASP A 29 -7.44 -27.26 -36.69
C ASP A 29 -7.78 -27.78 -35.27
N GLY A 30 -8.75 -27.09 -34.64
CA GLY A 30 -9.55 -27.67 -33.58
C GLY A 30 -10.02 -26.65 -32.51
N ALA A 31 -11.13 -25.98 -32.79
CA ALA A 31 -11.88 -25.23 -31.80
C ALA A 31 -12.29 -26.14 -30.64
N GLN A 32 -11.88 -25.81 -29.41
CA GLN A 32 -12.59 -26.19 -28.21
C GLN A 32 -12.36 -25.13 -27.12
N GLN A 33 -13.43 -24.41 -26.92
CA GLN A 33 -13.59 -23.44 -25.83
C GLN A 33 -13.73 -24.27 -24.56
N ASP A 34 -12.65 -24.38 -23.81
CA ASP A 34 -12.69 -24.93 -22.46
C ASP A 34 -12.32 -23.82 -21.50
N GLY A 35 -13.21 -23.58 -20.54
CA GLY A 35 -13.03 -22.58 -19.50
C GLY A 35 -11.79 -22.90 -18.66
N GLY A 36 -10.67 -22.29 -19.04
CA GLY A 36 -9.47 -22.35 -18.26
C GLY A 36 -9.67 -21.64 -16.94
N SER A 37 -9.85 -22.40 -15.87
CA SER A 37 -9.45 -21.99 -14.54
C SER A 37 -7.99 -21.59 -14.65
N GLU A 38 -7.68 -20.29 -14.63
CA GLU A 38 -6.33 -19.82 -14.43
C GLU A 38 -5.84 -20.38 -13.10
N THR A 39 -5.10 -21.47 -13.16
CA THR A 39 -4.23 -21.87 -12.06
C THR A 39 -3.24 -20.73 -11.90
N ALA A 40 -3.45 -19.93 -10.86
CA ALA A 40 -2.48 -18.94 -10.42
C ALA A 40 -1.11 -19.62 -10.42
N GLU A 41 -0.15 -19.06 -11.14
CA GLU A 41 1.25 -19.49 -11.05
C GLU A 41 1.67 -19.33 -9.59
N THR A 42 1.75 -20.43 -8.86
CA THR A 42 2.26 -20.48 -7.49
C THR A 42 3.75 -20.20 -7.56
N GLY A 43 4.16 -18.96 -7.25
CA GLY A 43 5.56 -18.58 -7.24
C GLY A 43 5.86 -17.12 -7.52
N GLY A 44 4.92 -16.22 -7.20
CA GLY A 44 5.17 -14.77 -7.20
C GLY A 44 5.76 -14.28 -5.87
N LYS A 45 6.26 -13.05 -5.87
CA LYS A 45 6.69 -12.31 -4.68
C LYS A 45 5.82 -11.04 -4.58
N LEU A 46 5.31 -10.76 -3.40
CA LEU A 46 4.54 -9.54 -3.11
C LEU A 46 5.42 -8.60 -2.28
N VAL A 47 5.60 -7.38 -2.74
CA VAL A 47 6.32 -6.32 -2.00
C VAL A 47 5.33 -5.40 -1.32
N VAL A 48 5.41 -5.32 0.02
CA VAL A 48 4.46 -4.59 0.86
C VAL A 48 5.14 -3.45 1.61
N TYR A 49 4.61 -2.24 1.48
CA TYR A 49 4.92 -1.15 2.41
C TYR A 49 3.92 -1.21 3.56
N SER A 50 4.42 -1.33 4.78
CA SER A 50 3.57 -1.46 5.96
C SER A 50 3.74 -0.28 6.92
N ALA A 51 2.63 0.39 7.19
CA ALA A 51 2.51 1.41 8.24
C ALA A 51 1.84 0.84 9.51
N LEU A 52 1.83 -0.47 9.67
CA LEU A 52 1.39 -1.17 10.88
C LEU A 52 2.56 -1.28 11.87
N ASN A 53 2.25 -1.73 13.09
CA ASN A 53 3.29 -2.21 13.99
C ASN A 53 3.92 -3.51 13.43
N GLU A 54 5.15 -3.78 13.83
CA GLU A 54 5.95 -4.89 13.29
C GLU A 54 5.29 -6.25 13.53
N ASP A 55 4.77 -6.50 14.73
CA ASP A 55 4.13 -7.78 15.06
C ASP A 55 2.92 -8.08 14.16
N ASN A 56 2.10 -7.07 13.88
CA ASN A 56 0.95 -7.23 12.98
C ASN A 56 1.39 -7.42 11.53
N THR A 57 2.46 -6.75 11.11
CA THR A 57 3.02 -6.92 9.76
C THR A 57 3.51 -8.34 9.56
N ILE A 58 4.29 -8.86 10.52
CA ILE A 58 4.81 -10.24 10.48
C ILE A 58 3.65 -11.24 10.44
N ALA A 59 2.71 -11.13 11.37
CA ALA A 59 1.59 -12.07 11.45
C ALA A 59 0.74 -12.10 10.17
N MET A 60 0.53 -10.94 9.55
CA MET A 60 -0.21 -10.82 8.30
C MET A 60 0.58 -11.45 7.12
N ALA A 61 1.87 -11.15 7.01
CA ALA A 61 2.73 -11.70 5.97
C ALA A 61 2.81 -13.23 6.05
N GLU A 62 3.11 -13.77 7.23
CA GLU A 62 3.20 -15.22 7.46
C GLU A 62 1.87 -15.94 7.15
N GLN A 63 0.72 -15.34 7.52
CA GLN A 63 -0.58 -15.94 7.23
C GLN A 63 -0.87 -15.91 5.74
N PHE A 64 -0.58 -14.79 5.06
CA PHE A 64 -0.77 -14.68 3.61
C PHE A 64 0.11 -15.68 2.83
N GLU A 65 1.39 -15.78 3.19
CA GLU A 65 2.30 -16.76 2.59
C GLU A 65 1.81 -18.19 2.77
N LYS A 66 1.33 -18.51 3.97
CA LYS A 66 0.79 -19.84 4.27
C LYS A 66 -0.47 -20.17 3.46
N ASP A 67 -1.34 -19.18 3.25
CA ASP A 67 -2.64 -19.39 2.58
C ASP A 67 -2.51 -19.39 1.06
N THR A 68 -1.54 -18.65 0.52
CA THR A 68 -1.39 -18.45 -0.94
C THR A 68 -0.16 -19.11 -1.54
N GLY A 69 0.87 -19.36 -0.75
CA GLY A 69 2.18 -19.79 -1.24
C GLY A 69 3.00 -18.69 -1.93
N ILE A 70 2.56 -17.43 -1.85
CA ILE A 70 3.24 -16.26 -2.40
C ILE A 70 4.15 -15.69 -1.32
N GLU A 71 5.44 -15.51 -1.62
CA GLU A 71 6.42 -14.89 -0.72
C GLU A 71 6.08 -13.41 -0.49
N VAL A 72 6.15 -12.93 0.75
CA VAL A 72 5.93 -11.52 1.11
C VAL A 72 7.22 -10.86 1.56
N GLU A 73 7.69 -9.89 0.81
CA GLU A 73 8.72 -8.96 1.27
C GLU A 73 8.07 -7.68 1.76
N TYR A 74 8.33 -7.30 3.01
CA TYR A 74 7.75 -6.06 3.55
C TYR A 74 8.81 -5.07 4.03
N ILE A 75 8.46 -3.79 3.95
CA ILE A 75 9.24 -2.68 4.49
C ILE A 75 8.33 -1.92 5.45
N SER A 76 8.71 -1.91 6.75
CA SER A 76 8.01 -1.13 7.78
C SER A 76 8.39 0.35 7.68
N LEU A 77 7.39 1.22 7.59
CA LEU A 77 7.54 2.66 7.42
C LEU A 77 6.54 3.40 8.31
N GLY A 78 6.89 4.61 8.72
CA GLY A 78 5.87 5.53 9.24
C GLY A 78 4.87 5.92 8.14
N GLY A 79 3.60 6.19 8.49
CA GLY A 79 2.59 6.49 7.47
C GLY A 79 2.99 7.63 6.52
N GLY A 80 3.54 8.73 7.05
CA GLY A 80 4.05 9.84 6.23
C GLY A 80 5.22 9.46 5.34
N ASP A 81 6.14 8.63 5.84
CA ASP A 81 7.30 8.14 5.06
C ASP A 81 6.84 7.19 3.94
N ALA A 82 5.84 6.36 4.21
CA ALA A 82 5.25 5.48 3.22
C ALA A 82 4.64 6.27 2.06
N VAL A 83 3.85 7.32 2.36
CA VAL A 83 3.28 8.22 1.34
C VAL A 83 4.38 8.89 0.52
N ALA A 84 5.38 9.49 1.19
CA ALA A 84 6.47 10.17 0.50
C ALA A 84 7.24 9.22 -0.43
N ARG A 85 7.45 7.99 0.02
CA ARG A 85 8.14 6.97 -0.75
C ARG A 85 7.32 6.53 -1.98
N VAL A 86 6.03 6.20 -1.80
CA VAL A 86 5.15 5.85 -2.91
C VAL A 86 5.11 6.96 -3.94
N GLN A 87 4.99 8.23 -3.52
CA GLN A 87 5.00 9.38 -4.43
C GLN A 87 6.33 9.52 -5.18
N ALA A 88 7.46 9.31 -4.52
CA ALA A 88 8.77 9.36 -5.16
C ALA A 88 8.98 8.25 -6.19
N GLU A 89 8.34 7.11 -5.99
CA GLU A 89 8.46 5.91 -6.83
C GLU A 89 7.39 5.80 -7.92
N MET A 90 6.46 6.77 -8.05
CA MET A 90 5.33 6.70 -9.00
C MET A 90 5.74 6.39 -10.45
N SER A 91 6.90 6.85 -10.90
CA SER A 91 7.40 6.56 -12.25
C SER A 91 7.97 5.15 -12.41
N ASN A 92 8.30 4.49 -11.32
CA ASN A 92 8.82 3.13 -11.26
C ASN A 92 8.48 2.52 -9.89
N PRO A 93 7.22 2.10 -9.67
CA PRO A 93 6.75 1.56 -8.40
C PRO A 93 7.58 0.37 -7.93
N GLN A 94 7.91 0.34 -6.64
CA GLN A 94 8.71 -0.71 -6.03
C GLN A 94 7.88 -1.59 -5.08
N ALA A 95 6.68 -1.17 -4.74
CA ALA A 95 5.77 -1.94 -3.91
C ALA A 95 4.47 -2.22 -4.68
N ASP A 96 3.92 -3.40 -4.42
CA ASP A 96 2.65 -3.86 -4.97
C ASP A 96 1.49 -3.46 -4.06
N PHE A 97 1.74 -3.33 -2.75
CA PHE A 97 0.70 -3.10 -1.76
C PHE A 97 1.16 -2.18 -0.64
N LEU A 98 0.27 -1.30 -0.20
CA LEU A 98 0.43 -0.46 1.00
C LEU A 98 -0.63 -0.83 2.02
N VAL A 99 -0.22 -1.11 3.27
CA VAL A 99 -1.13 -1.47 4.34
C VAL A 99 -0.92 -0.62 5.60
N GLY A 100 -2.00 -0.31 6.30
CA GLY A 100 -1.98 0.50 7.52
C GLY A 100 -1.97 2.00 7.25
N GLY A 101 -1.80 2.79 8.30
CA GLY A 101 -1.93 4.24 8.21
C GLY A 101 -3.38 4.69 8.37
N SER A 102 -3.66 5.92 7.97
CA SER A 102 -4.95 6.57 8.09
C SER A 102 -5.55 6.91 6.73
N VAL A 103 -6.87 7.09 6.67
CA VAL A 103 -7.61 7.34 5.42
C VAL A 103 -7.16 8.60 4.68
N ASP A 104 -6.72 9.63 5.39
CA ASP A 104 -6.19 10.86 4.80
C ASP A 104 -4.87 10.65 4.02
N LEU A 105 -4.05 9.67 4.44
CA LEU A 105 -2.85 9.29 3.70
C LEU A 105 -3.22 8.66 2.35
N TYR A 106 -4.21 7.78 2.32
CA TYR A 106 -4.71 7.17 1.08
C TYR A 106 -5.41 8.20 0.18
N GLY A 107 -6.15 9.15 0.77
CA GLY A 107 -6.73 10.27 0.04
C GLY A 107 -5.67 11.07 -0.74
N SER A 108 -4.55 11.41 -0.10
CA SER A 108 -3.47 12.13 -0.77
C SER A 108 -2.76 11.30 -1.85
N LEU A 109 -2.65 9.98 -1.69
CA LEU A 109 -2.12 9.10 -2.73
C LEU A 109 -3.10 8.95 -3.90
N ALA A 110 -4.40 8.89 -3.64
CA ALA A 110 -5.45 8.86 -4.65
C ALA A 110 -5.44 10.15 -5.49
N GLU A 111 -5.38 11.33 -4.85
CA GLU A 111 -5.28 12.63 -5.52
C GLU A 111 -4.02 12.73 -6.39
N ALA A 112 -2.92 12.14 -5.96
CA ALA A 112 -1.68 12.08 -6.72
C ALA A 112 -1.71 11.08 -7.89
N GLY A 113 -2.75 10.22 -7.98
CA GLY A 113 -2.84 9.16 -8.99
C GLY A 113 -1.85 8.00 -8.75
N ALA A 114 -1.47 7.77 -7.49
CA ALA A 114 -0.48 6.76 -7.10
C ALA A 114 -1.11 5.40 -6.78
N LEU A 115 -2.44 5.30 -6.76
CA LEU A 115 -3.18 4.08 -6.45
C LEU A 115 -3.86 3.52 -7.69
N LEU A 116 -3.89 2.20 -7.79
CA LEU A 116 -4.60 1.47 -8.83
C LEU A 116 -6.01 1.12 -8.35
N GLU A 117 -7.00 1.29 -9.21
CA GLU A 117 -8.37 0.86 -8.95
C GLU A 117 -8.42 -0.68 -8.84
N TYR A 118 -9.02 -1.16 -7.76
CA TYR A 118 -9.24 -2.58 -7.53
C TYR A 118 -10.58 -2.83 -6.83
N ASP A 119 -11.53 -3.40 -7.54
CA ASP A 119 -12.82 -3.80 -6.98
C ASP A 119 -12.67 -5.13 -6.23
N SER A 120 -12.44 -5.04 -4.94
CA SER A 120 -12.28 -6.23 -4.09
C SER A 120 -13.61 -6.98 -3.97
N PRO A 121 -13.61 -8.32 -4.08
CA PRO A 121 -14.82 -9.13 -3.87
C PRO A 121 -15.42 -8.99 -2.46
N ASN A 122 -14.68 -8.43 -1.51
CA ASN A 122 -15.13 -8.16 -0.14
C ASN A 122 -15.64 -6.73 0.07
N ASN A 123 -15.72 -5.90 -0.97
CA ASN A 123 -16.18 -4.51 -0.84
C ASN A 123 -17.59 -4.41 -0.25
N ASP A 124 -18.48 -5.32 -0.64
CA ASP A 124 -19.87 -5.33 -0.18
C ASP A 124 -20.03 -5.77 1.29
N ASP A 125 -19.02 -6.40 1.88
CA ASP A 125 -19.01 -6.83 3.28
C ASP A 125 -18.72 -5.68 4.25
N LEU A 126 -18.24 -4.54 3.75
CA LEU A 126 -17.90 -3.36 4.54
C LEU A 126 -18.91 -2.23 4.31
N ASP A 127 -19.16 -1.45 5.37
CA ASP A 127 -19.94 -0.21 5.25
C ASP A 127 -19.23 0.74 4.29
N ALA A 128 -19.97 1.32 3.35
CA ALA A 128 -19.47 2.23 2.32
C ALA A 128 -18.66 3.43 2.87
N ARG A 129 -18.83 3.76 4.16
CA ARG A 129 -18.03 4.81 4.82
C ARG A 129 -16.55 4.43 4.99
N PHE A 130 -16.22 3.16 4.89
CA PHE A 130 -14.86 2.64 5.08
C PHE A 130 -14.16 2.28 3.78
N ASN A 131 -14.77 2.57 2.64
CA ASN A 131 -14.22 2.28 1.31
C ASN A 131 -14.18 3.56 0.47
N ASP A 132 -13.21 3.63 -0.43
CA ASP A 132 -13.20 4.66 -1.46
C ASP A 132 -14.25 4.35 -2.54
N PRO A 133 -15.09 5.32 -2.96
CA PRO A 133 -16.10 5.10 -4.00
C PRO A 133 -15.52 4.79 -5.39
N ASN A 134 -14.23 5.05 -5.60
CA ASN A 134 -13.51 4.73 -6.82
C ASN A 134 -12.62 3.49 -6.67
N HIS A 135 -12.79 2.70 -5.60
CA HIS A 135 -12.05 1.47 -5.33
C HIS A 135 -10.51 1.63 -5.30
N LEU A 136 -10.02 2.81 -4.93
CA LEU A 136 -8.58 3.08 -4.83
C LEU A 136 -7.98 2.62 -3.50
N TRP A 137 -8.81 2.48 -2.46
CA TRP A 137 -8.43 1.93 -1.16
C TRP A 137 -9.64 1.34 -0.45
N GLN A 138 -9.37 0.42 0.47
CA GLN A 138 -10.38 -0.25 1.29
C GLN A 138 -9.98 -0.16 2.76
N GLY A 139 -10.96 0.16 3.63
CA GLY A 139 -10.78 0.11 5.08
C GLY A 139 -10.57 -1.31 5.57
N TRP A 140 -9.67 -1.47 6.52
CA TRP A 140 -9.32 -2.77 7.07
C TRP A 140 -9.61 -2.86 8.57
N TYR A 141 -9.33 -1.80 9.32
CA TYR A 141 -9.66 -1.70 10.74
C TYR A 141 -9.97 -0.27 11.13
N MET A 142 -10.64 -0.11 12.26
CA MET A 142 -10.94 1.19 12.84
C MET A 142 -10.30 1.28 14.23
N GLY A 143 -9.50 2.31 14.45
CA GLY A 143 -8.97 2.66 15.75
C GLY A 143 -9.81 3.74 16.42
N VAL A 144 -10.05 3.60 17.71
CA VAL A 144 -10.67 4.65 18.54
C VAL A 144 -9.56 5.38 19.28
N LEU A 145 -9.42 6.68 18.99
CA LEU A 145 -8.54 7.55 19.76
C LEU A 145 -9.28 8.00 21.02
N SER A 146 -8.65 7.82 22.16
CA SER A 146 -9.15 8.30 23.45
C SER A 146 -8.07 9.07 24.20
N ILE A 147 -8.50 10.06 24.97
CA ILE A 147 -7.62 10.83 25.84
C ILE A 147 -7.92 10.40 27.27
N ILE A 148 -6.89 9.92 27.97
CA ILE A 148 -6.97 9.62 29.40
C ILE A 148 -6.33 10.77 30.15
N ILE A 149 -7.07 11.35 31.09
CA ILE A 149 -6.58 12.42 31.95
C ILE A 149 -6.65 11.98 33.41
N ASN A 150 -5.67 12.41 34.20
CA ASN A 150 -5.82 12.39 35.65
C ASN A 150 -6.67 13.61 36.02
N GLU A 151 -7.90 13.37 36.46
CA GLU A 151 -8.89 14.44 36.68
C GLU A 151 -8.44 15.42 37.76
N GLU A 152 -7.92 14.93 38.88
CA GLU A 152 -7.45 15.76 40.00
C GLU A 152 -6.34 16.72 39.54
N ARG A 153 -5.31 16.20 38.90
CA ARG A 153 -4.21 17.00 38.36
C ARG A 153 -4.64 17.97 37.29
N PHE A 154 -5.60 17.57 36.45
CA PHE A 154 -6.16 18.43 35.42
C PHE A 154 -6.93 19.61 36.00
N GLN A 155 -7.69 19.38 37.08
CA GLN A 155 -8.40 20.42 37.82
C GLN A 155 -7.46 21.39 38.51
N GLU A 156 -6.39 20.89 39.14
CA GLU A 156 -5.35 21.72 39.76
C GLU A 156 -4.66 22.63 38.73
N GLU A 157 -4.34 22.08 37.55
CA GLU A 157 -3.70 22.84 36.47
C GLU A 157 -4.62 23.92 35.93
N LEU A 158 -5.91 23.61 35.68
CA LEU A 158 -6.91 24.59 35.26
C LEU A 158 -7.10 25.70 36.26
N ALA A 159 -7.16 25.37 37.57
CA ALA A 159 -7.29 26.32 38.64
C ALA A 159 -6.07 27.26 38.71
N SER A 160 -4.88 26.73 38.51
CA SER A 160 -3.62 27.51 38.49
C SER A 160 -3.59 28.54 37.36
N GLN A 161 -4.26 28.25 36.26
CA GLN A 161 -4.36 29.11 35.08
C GLN A 161 -5.62 30.02 35.08
N GLY A 162 -6.40 30.00 36.15
CA GLY A 162 -7.65 30.76 36.26
C GLY A 162 -8.78 30.27 35.33
N LEU A 163 -8.67 29.01 34.88
CA LEU A 163 -9.61 28.40 33.93
C LEU A 163 -10.60 27.41 34.59
N ALA A 164 -10.63 27.34 35.92
CA ALA A 164 -11.38 26.36 36.71
C ALA A 164 -12.91 26.53 36.70
N GLU A 165 -13.51 27.05 35.65
CA GLU A 165 -14.97 27.11 35.48
C GLU A 165 -15.48 25.75 34.96
N PRO A 166 -16.51 25.15 35.57
CA PRO A 166 -17.10 23.88 35.11
C PRO A 166 -17.52 23.90 33.62
N ALA A 167 -17.91 25.07 33.13
CA ALA A 167 -18.25 25.31 31.73
C ALA A 167 -17.05 25.09 30.77
N THR A 168 -15.84 25.21 31.23
CA THR A 168 -14.62 25.03 30.41
C THR A 168 -14.35 23.57 30.13
N ILE A 169 -14.59 22.69 31.10
CA ILE A 169 -14.44 21.22 30.92
C ILE A 169 -15.51 20.69 30.00
N ASP A 170 -16.77 21.10 30.17
CA ASP A 170 -17.86 20.71 29.29
C ASP A 170 -17.63 21.22 27.85
N ARG A 171 -17.08 22.41 27.69
CA ARG A 171 -16.70 22.96 26.39
C ARG A 171 -15.53 22.21 25.76
N ALA A 172 -14.50 21.83 26.53
CA ALA A 172 -13.39 21.02 26.02
C ALA A 172 -13.87 19.62 25.63
N ASN A 173 -14.70 18.98 26.43
CA ASN A 173 -15.31 17.69 26.10
C ASN A 173 -16.18 17.77 24.83
N LYS A 174 -17.00 18.82 24.68
CA LYS A 174 -17.80 19.03 23.46
C LYS A 174 -16.95 19.27 22.22
N LEU A 175 -15.82 19.97 22.34
CA LEU A 175 -14.89 20.18 21.24
C LEU A 175 -14.18 18.88 20.84
N ILE A 176 -13.74 18.08 21.82
CA ILE A 176 -13.13 16.77 21.61
C ILE A 176 -14.15 15.83 20.93
N LEU A 177 -15.36 15.73 21.46
CA LEU A 177 -16.42 14.90 20.89
C LEU A 177 -16.84 15.36 19.49
N LYS A 178 -16.81 16.67 19.23
CA LYS A 178 -17.13 17.22 17.90
C LYS A 178 -16.02 16.95 16.88
N SER A 179 -14.77 16.91 17.30
CA SER A 179 -13.63 16.55 16.43
C SER A 179 -13.55 15.05 16.14
N LEU A 180 -14.21 14.22 16.97
CA LEU A 180 -14.32 12.77 16.80
C LEU A 180 -15.60 12.33 16.07
N GLN A 181 -16.50 13.26 15.73
CA GLN A 181 -17.63 12.99 14.86
C GLN A 181 -17.14 12.87 13.41
N ILE A 182 -16.67 11.69 13.11
CA ILE A 182 -16.47 11.21 11.75
C ILE A 182 -17.81 10.74 11.20
#